data_e2d91a5cf47d02f31a0dd13c71461be6
#
_entry.id   e2d91a5cf47d02f31a0dd13c71461be6
#
_cell.length_a   1.000
_cell.length_b   1.000
_cell.length_c   1.000
_cell.angle_alpha   90.00
_cell.angle_beta   90.00
_cell.angle_gamma   90.00
#
_symmetry.space_group_name_H-M   'P 1'
#
loop_
_entity.id
_entity.type
_entity.pdbx_description
1 polymer ?
#
loop_
_entity_poly.entity_id
_entity_poly.type
_entity_poly.pdbx_seq_one_letter_code
_entity_poly.pdbx_strand_id
1 'polypeptide(L)'
;GKVLTGEFEEGDVLDEGSILYTLDSSDASTNFEKAEIAMQQAQRSYDKVVDRQYVRAEVDGTVSTLKVAKGDEVTSGQEVAIIRDSSKMLLTLEFPAADAANFSVGQTAQVTLDGTFEQLDGTVTSVTGTDALSTGNLLTRTVTIAVRNAGGLTTAQAATASINGVSSIGSATFGYQAERTLTAQAAGTVTSIHVQEGQTVAENDILIELSGDDLTESIQSASETLRSAEISLQNLQDTMANYTVTSPISGTIIEKDAKVGDAVKSGDTLCVIYDLSYLEMVINVDELQI
;
A
#
# COMPACT_ATOMS: atom_id res chain seq x y z
N GLY A 1 -1.35 -30.15 24.77
CA GLY A 1 -1.39 -30.57 23.36
C GLY A 1 -1.33 -32.09 23.25
N LYS A 2 -1.50 -32.62 22.04
CA LYS A 2 -1.30 -34.03 21.72
C LYS A 2 0.09 -34.22 21.12
N VAL A 3 0.82 -35.26 21.55
CA VAL A 3 2.14 -35.59 20.99
C VAL A 3 1.97 -36.16 19.59
N LEU A 4 2.59 -35.48 18.58
CA LEU A 4 2.59 -35.91 17.18
C LEU A 4 3.81 -36.74 16.82
N THR A 5 5.01 -36.34 17.27
CA THR A 5 6.27 -37.04 17.02
C THR A 5 7.10 -37.15 18.28
N GLY A 6 7.95 -38.17 18.37
CA GLY A 6 8.91 -38.42 19.44
C GLY A 6 9.81 -39.57 18.98
N GLU A 7 10.73 -39.29 18.03
CA GLU A 7 11.51 -40.28 17.25
C GLU A 7 12.80 -40.71 17.94
N PHE A 8 12.93 -40.58 19.25
CA PHE A 8 14.08 -40.98 20.03
C PHE A 8 13.72 -42.16 20.96
N GLU A 9 14.72 -42.89 21.41
CA GLU A 9 14.57 -44.03 22.32
C GLU A 9 15.42 -43.82 23.57
N GLU A 10 15.11 -44.60 24.63
CA GLU A 10 15.94 -44.66 25.83
C GLU A 10 17.34 -45.16 25.47
N GLY A 11 18.39 -44.47 25.93
CA GLY A 11 19.77 -44.73 25.61
C GLY A 11 20.33 -43.87 24.47
N ASP A 12 19.51 -43.14 23.74
CA ASP A 12 19.98 -42.22 22.68
C ASP A 12 20.74 -41.02 23.27
N VAL A 13 21.82 -40.63 22.59
CA VAL A 13 22.62 -39.45 22.92
C VAL A 13 22.19 -38.32 22.03
N LEU A 14 21.84 -37.18 22.63
CA LEU A 14 21.35 -36.00 21.95
C LEU A 14 22.20 -34.77 22.30
N ASP A 15 22.28 -33.86 21.35
CA ASP A 15 22.84 -32.55 21.56
C ASP A 15 21.81 -31.56 22.10
N GLU A 16 22.25 -30.53 22.80
CA GLU A 16 21.44 -29.40 23.21
C GLU A 16 20.70 -28.79 21.98
N GLY A 17 19.41 -28.53 22.10
CA GLY A 17 18.58 -28.01 21.01
C GLY A 17 18.00 -29.08 20.08
N SER A 18 18.36 -30.37 20.23
CA SER A 18 17.74 -31.47 19.46
C SER A 18 16.25 -31.54 19.72
N ILE A 19 15.44 -31.71 18.67
CA ILE A 19 13.97 -31.82 18.79
C ILE A 19 13.63 -33.18 19.43
N LEU A 20 12.90 -33.15 20.53
CA LEU A 20 12.42 -34.32 21.25
C LEU A 20 11.00 -34.69 20.85
N TYR A 21 10.10 -33.70 20.97
CA TYR A 21 8.69 -33.90 20.65
C TYR A 21 8.15 -32.74 19.82
N THR A 22 7.22 -33.06 18.93
CA THR A 22 6.32 -32.04 18.35
C THR A 22 4.90 -32.31 18.85
N LEU A 23 4.24 -31.25 19.26
CA LEU A 23 2.87 -31.28 19.76
C LEU A 23 1.90 -30.75 18.69
N ASP A 24 0.65 -31.18 18.75
CA ASP A 24 -0.41 -30.65 17.90
C ASP A 24 -0.65 -29.16 18.20
N SER A 25 -0.28 -28.33 17.25
CA SER A 25 -0.37 -26.87 17.31
C SER A 25 -1.51 -26.28 16.46
N SER A 26 -2.44 -27.11 15.97
CA SER A 26 -3.49 -26.68 15.02
C SER A 26 -4.28 -25.45 15.50
N ASP A 27 -4.73 -25.48 16.78
CA ASP A 27 -5.45 -24.36 17.38
C ASP A 27 -4.55 -23.14 17.59
N ALA A 28 -3.29 -23.36 18.02
CA ALA A 28 -2.31 -22.30 18.22
C ALA A 28 -1.92 -21.66 16.88
N SER A 29 -1.73 -22.44 15.83
CA SER A 29 -1.47 -21.98 14.47
C SER A 29 -2.61 -21.10 13.94
N THR A 30 -3.86 -21.54 14.13
CA THR A 30 -5.04 -20.75 13.75
C THR A 30 -5.12 -19.42 14.51
N ASN A 31 -4.78 -19.41 15.79
CA ASN A 31 -4.77 -18.19 16.59
C ASN A 31 -3.62 -17.26 16.20
N PHE A 32 -2.47 -17.83 15.88
CA PHE A 32 -1.33 -17.06 15.36
C PHE A 32 -1.67 -16.38 14.03
N GLU A 33 -2.27 -17.10 13.08
CA GLU A 33 -2.71 -16.53 11.80
C GLU A 33 -3.73 -15.39 11.98
N LYS A 34 -4.69 -15.55 12.90
CA LYS A 34 -5.65 -14.49 13.24
C LYS A 34 -4.96 -13.25 13.81
N ALA A 35 -3.96 -13.44 14.68
CA ALA A 35 -3.20 -12.32 15.25
C ALA A 35 -2.32 -11.63 14.20
N GLU A 36 -1.76 -12.38 13.27
CA GLU A 36 -1.01 -11.81 12.13
C GLU A 36 -1.92 -10.92 11.26
N ILE A 37 -3.12 -11.39 10.93
CA ILE A 37 -4.11 -10.61 10.20
C ILE A 37 -4.51 -9.35 10.98
N ALA A 38 -4.72 -9.47 12.30
CA ALA A 38 -5.09 -8.35 13.17
C ALA A 38 -3.96 -7.29 13.22
N MET A 39 -2.70 -7.72 13.33
CA MET A 39 -1.53 -6.84 13.28
C MET A 39 -1.43 -6.10 11.94
N GLN A 40 -1.59 -6.82 10.82
CA GLN A 40 -1.59 -6.20 9.49
C GLN A 40 -2.73 -5.20 9.31
N GLN A 41 -3.91 -5.45 9.90
CA GLN A 41 -5.03 -4.51 9.87
C GLN A 41 -4.73 -3.26 10.69
N ALA A 42 -4.14 -3.42 11.89
CA ALA A 42 -3.73 -2.33 12.74
C ALA A 42 -2.64 -1.46 12.06
N GLN A 43 -1.65 -2.09 11.41
CA GLN A 43 -0.62 -1.40 10.63
C GLN A 43 -1.24 -0.55 9.52
N ARG A 44 -2.11 -1.13 8.68
CA ARG A 44 -2.77 -0.36 7.61
C ARG A 44 -3.62 0.80 8.15
N SER A 45 -4.25 0.61 9.32
CA SER A 45 -5.02 1.67 9.96
C SER A 45 -4.13 2.79 10.46
N TYR A 46 -3.00 2.46 11.08
CA TYR A 46 -1.99 3.42 11.52
C TYR A 46 -1.44 4.23 10.34
N ASP A 47 -0.98 3.54 9.29
CA ASP A 47 -0.43 4.19 8.09
C ASP A 47 -1.45 5.16 7.46
N LYS A 48 -2.72 4.74 7.38
CA LYS A 48 -3.80 5.59 6.86
C LYS A 48 -4.07 6.82 7.72
N VAL A 49 -3.96 6.71 9.04
CA VAL A 49 -4.14 7.85 9.95
C VAL A 49 -2.94 8.79 9.86
N VAL A 50 -1.73 8.26 9.82
CA VAL A 50 -0.49 9.04 9.63
C VAL A 50 -0.50 9.77 8.30
N ASP A 51 -0.98 9.12 7.23
CA ASP A 51 -1.00 9.73 5.89
C ASP A 51 -1.95 10.94 5.80
N ARG A 52 -2.96 11.04 6.69
CA ARG A 52 -3.86 12.20 6.73
C ARG A 52 -3.18 13.51 7.11
N GLN A 53 -2.00 13.47 7.72
CA GLN A 53 -1.21 14.67 7.98
C GLN A 53 -0.57 15.26 6.72
N TYR A 54 -0.56 14.50 5.62
CA TYR A 54 0.06 14.91 4.37
C TYR A 54 -1.00 15.13 3.28
N VAL A 55 -0.84 16.21 2.54
CA VAL A 55 -1.51 16.38 1.26
C VAL A 55 -0.50 16.01 0.18
N ARG A 56 -0.82 14.96 -0.58
CA ARG A 56 0.05 14.42 -1.64
C ARG A 56 -0.48 14.73 -3.02
N ALA A 57 0.41 14.74 -4.00
CA ALA A 57 0.03 14.77 -5.40
C ALA A 57 -0.71 13.48 -5.79
N GLU A 58 -1.90 13.60 -6.36
CA GLU A 58 -2.69 12.47 -6.85
C GLU A 58 -2.35 12.08 -8.29
N VAL A 59 -1.63 12.92 -9.00
CA VAL A 59 -1.19 12.74 -10.39
C VAL A 59 0.13 13.46 -10.61
N ASP A 60 0.88 13.01 -11.61
CA ASP A 60 2.01 13.78 -12.15
C ASP A 60 1.50 15.09 -12.75
N GLY A 61 2.23 16.17 -12.55
CA GLY A 61 1.84 17.44 -13.14
C GLY A 61 2.57 18.65 -12.56
N THR A 62 1.99 19.81 -12.76
CA THR A 62 2.50 21.10 -12.24
C THR A 62 1.52 21.67 -11.24
N VAL A 63 2.01 22.13 -10.11
CA VAL A 63 1.20 22.86 -9.11
C VAL A 63 0.72 24.16 -9.75
N SER A 64 -0.57 24.22 -10.05
CA SER A 64 -1.18 25.38 -10.70
C SER A 64 -1.51 26.48 -9.72
N THR A 65 -1.99 26.10 -8.53
CA THR A 65 -2.44 27.06 -7.51
C THR A 65 -2.26 26.44 -6.14
N LEU A 66 -1.73 27.23 -5.19
CA LEU A 66 -1.73 26.96 -3.77
C LEU A 66 -2.78 27.87 -3.11
N LYS A 67 -3.77 27.27 -2.44
CA LYS A 67 -4.87 28.02 -1.79
C LYS A 67 -4.64 28.31 -0.31
N VAL A 68 -3.52 27.83 0.22
CA VAL A 68 -3.17 27.95 1.64
C VAL A 68 -1.72 28.40 1.80
N ALA A 69 -1.43 29.03 2.92
CA ALA A 69 -0.10 29.43 3.34
C ALA A 69 0.31 28.70 4.63
N LYS A 70 1.62 28.72 4.93
CA LYS A 70 2.12 28.18 6.19
C LYS A 70 1.51 28.97 7.38
N GLY A 71 0.94 28.24 8.32
CA GLY A 71 0.26 28.78 9.50
C GLY A 71 -1.26 28.89 9.36
N ASP A 72 -1.81 28.65 8.17
CA ASP A 72 -3.26 28.67 7.95
C ASP A 72 -3.91 27.45 8.63
N GLU A 73 -5.10 27.65 9.18
CA GLU A 73 -5.96 26.59 9.67
C GLU A 73 -6.82 26.06 8.51
N VAL A 74 -6.88 24.76 8.37
CA VAL A 74 -7.68 24.06 7.36
C VAL A 74 -8.65 23.07 8.01
N THR A 75 -9.79 22.87 7.35
CA THR A 75 -10.75 21.84 7.73
C THR A 75 -10.65 20.62 6.82
N SER A 76 -11.09 19.46 7.28
CA SER A 76 -11.14 18.25 6.44
C SER A 76 -12.04 18.50 5.21
N GLY A 77 -11.56 18.16 4.03
CA GLY A 77 -12.23 18.39 2.75
C GLY A 77 -11.99 19.78 2.14
N GLN A 78 -11.29 20.68 2.83
CA GLN A 78 -10.95 22.00 2.28
C GLN A 78 -9.95 21.85 1.15
N GLU A 79 -10.21 22.58 0.05
CA GLU A 79 -9.29 22.64 -1.09
C GLU A 79 -8.03 23.39 -0.74
N VAL A 80 -6.86 22.80 -0.99
CA VAL A 80 -5.55 23.36 -0.60
C VAL A 80 -4.61 23.60 -1.78
N ALA A 81 -4.73 22.81 -2.85
CA ALA A 81 -3.92 22.98 -4.05
C ALA A 81 -4.62 22.46 -5.30
N ILE A 82 -4.18 22.89 -6.48
CA ILE A 82 -4.61 22.35 -7.76
C ILE A 82 -3.37 21.93 -8.54
N ILE A 83 -3.35 20.67 -8.99
CA ILE A 83 -2.34 20.12 -9.89
C ILE A 83 -2.95 19.97 -11.28
N ARG A 84 -2.18 20.33 -12.31
CA ARG A 84 -2.54 20.16 -13.71
C ARG A 84 -1.45 19.45 -14.47
N ASP A 85 -1.81 18.39 -15.18
CA ASP A 85 -0.95 17.84 -16.23
C ASP A 85 -1.26 18.56 -17.54
N SER A 86 -0.38 19.49 -17.89
CA SER A 86 -0.43 20.24 -19.15
C SER A 86 0.58 19.72 -20.17
N SER A 87 1.24 18.60 -19.93
CA SER A 87 2.24 18.02 -20.86
C SER A 87 1.61 17.64 -22.20
N LYS A 88 0.35 17.26 -22.15
CA LYS A 88 -0.53 17.07 -23.29
C LYS A 88 -1.83 17.82 -23.05
N MET A 89 -2.38 18.39 -24.09
CA MET A 89 -3.69 19.02 -24.07
C MET A 89 -4.66 18.14 -24.83
N LEU A 90 -5.86 17.96 -24.27
CA LEU A 90 -6.92 17.18 -24.89
C LEU A 90 -7.86 18.08 -25.66
N LEU A 91 -8.12 17.71 -26.92
CA LEU A 91 -9.10 18.36 -27.78
C LEU A 91 -10.24 17.38 -28.06
N THR A 92 -11.43 17.72 -27.62
CA THR A 92 -12.62 16.86 -27.78
C THR A 92 -13.52 17.47 -28.83
N LEU A 93 -13.65 16.80 -29.98
CA LEU A 93 -14.33 17.27 -31.17
C LEU A 93 -15.39 16.27 -31.64
N GLU A 94 -16.39 16.78 -32.35
CA GLU A 94 -17.39 15.96 -33.04
C GLU A 94 -16.98 15.70 -34.49
N PHE A 95 -17.18 14.47 -34.94
CA PHE A 95 -16.97 14.06 -36.32
C PHE A 95 -18.23 13.38 -36.85
N PRO A 96 -18.49 13.36 -38.17
CA PRO A 96 -19.58 12.61 -38.75
C PRO A 96 -19.54 11.14 -38.32
N ALA A 97 -20.63 10.61 -37.81
CA ALA A 97 -20.67 9.27 -37.23
C ALA A 97 -20.22 8.15 -38.17
N ALA A 98 -20.56 8.28 -39.45
CA ALA A 98 -20.19 7.29 -40.48
C ALA A 98 -18.68 7.19 -40.69
N ASP A 99 -17.96 8.31 -40.61
CA ASP A 99 -16.52 8.36 -40.76
C ASP A 99 -15.82 7.99 -39.46
N ALA A 100 -16.29 8.53 -38.33
CA ALA A 100 -15.74 8.32 -37.00
C ALA A 100 -15.85 6.84 -36.56
N ALA A 101 -16.77 6.09 -37.11
CA ALA A 101 -16.88 4.62 -36.90
C ALA A 101 -15.60 3.85 -37.34
N ASN A 102 -14.83 4.43 -38.25
CA ASN A 102 -13.59 3.85 -38.78
C ASN A 102 -12.32 4.40 -38.10
N PHE A 103 -12.46 5.34 -37.15
CA PHE A 103 -11.31 5.86 -36.42
C PHE A 103 -10.88 4.90 -35.33
N SER A 104 -9.58 4.86 -35.07
CA SER A 104 -8.97 3.98 -34.07
C SER A 104 -8.12 4.80 -33.08
N VAL A 105 -8.10 4.36 -31.84
CA VAL A 105 -7.18 4.87 -30.81
C VAL A 105 -5.73 4.67 -31.28
N GLY A 106 -4.89 5.67 -31.10
CA GLY A 106 -3.50 5.70 -31.60
C GLY A 106 -3.34 6.28 -33.00
N GLN A 107 -4.40 6.58 -33.71
CA GLN A 107 -4.37 7.15 -35.04
C GLN A 107 -3.92 8.63 -34.98
N THR A 108 -3.12 9.06 -35.97
CA THR A 108 -2.67 10.44 -36.08
C THR A 108 -3.81 11.35 -36.53
N ALA A 109 -3.93 12.49 -35.88
CA ALA A 109 -4.83 13.58 -36.25
C ALA A 109 -4.01 14.85 -36.51
N GLN A 110 -4.42 15.64 -37.49
CA GLN A 110 -3.87 16.95 -37.75
C GLN A 110 -4.79 18.00 -37.11
N VAL A 111 -4.26 18.72 -36.12
CA VAL A 111 -4.97 19.75 -35.38
C VAL A 111 -4.57 21.11 -35.89
N THR A 112 -5.54 21.97 -36.20
CA THR A 112 -5.32 23.34 -36.70
C THR A 112 -5.87 24.32 -35.67
N LEU A 113 -5.00 25.18 -35.13
CA LEU A 113 -5.37 26.22 -34.17
C LEU A 113 -6.21 27.31 -34.85
N ASP A 114 -7.31 27.69 -34.22
CA ASP A 114 -8.12 28.82 -34.68
C ASP A 114 -7.33 30.13 -34.52
N GLY A 115 -7.40 30.98 -35.54
CA GLY A 115 -6.78 32.30 -35.53
C GLY A 115 -5.32 32.34 -36.04
N THR A 116 -4.47 31.37 -35.66
CA THR A 116 -3.07 31.31 -36.16
C THR A 116 -2.92 30.38 -37.34
N PHE A 117 -3.84 29.44 -37.53
CA PHE A 117 -3.78 28.37 -38.55
C PHE A 117 -2.54 27.47 -38.42
N GLU A 118 -1.90 27.48 -37.26
CA GLU A 118 -0.79 26.58 -36.95
C GLU A 118 -1.29 25.15 -36.91
N GLN A 119 -0.51 24.23 -37.50
CA GLN A 119 -0.83 22.81 -37.55
C GLN A 119 0.02 22.05 -36.54
N LEU A 120 -0.63 21.23 -35.73
CA LEU A 120 -0.03 20.42 -34.72
C LEU A 120 -0.42 18.95 -34.94
N ASP A 121 0.53 18.06 -34.67
CA ASP A 121 0.25 16.63 -34.68
C ASP A 121 -0.45 16.22 -33.37
N GLY A 122 -1.57 15.53 -33.51
CA GLY A 122 -2.32 14.92 -32.40
C GLY A 122 -2.44 13.42 -32.55
N THR A 123 -2.80 12.77 -31.49
CA THR A 123 -3.08 11.34 -31.45
C THR A 123 -4.47 11.09 -30.90
N VAL A 124 -5.28 10.31 -31.57
CA VAL A 124 -6.61 9.90 -31.09
C VAL A 124 -6.47 9.06 -29.83
N THR A 125 -7.07 9.51 -28.73
CA THR A 125 -7.04 8.81 -27.43
C THR A 125 -8.37 8.10 -27.13
N SER A 126 -9.46 8.62 -27.62
CA SER A 126 -10.76 7.93 -27.50
C SER A 126 -11.70 8.29 -28.65
N VAL A 127 -12.58 7.35 -28.98
CA VAL A 127 -13.69 7.52 -29.91
C VAL A 127 -14.94 6.97 -29.22
N THR A 128 -16.01 7.75 -29.11
CA THR A 128 -17.26 7.24 -28.51
C THR A 128 -17.90 6.17 -29.39
N GLY A 129 -18.35 5.08 -28.77
CA GLY A 129 -19.03 3.97 -29.48
C GLY A 129 -20.49 4.26 -29.83
N THR A 130 -21.06 5.37 -29.33
CA THR A 130 -22.46 5.75 -29.51
C THR A 130 -22.57 6.99 -30.38
N ASP A 131 -23.52 6.97 -31.29
CA ASP A 131 -23.85 8.13 -32.13
C ASP A 131 -24.69 9.12 -31.31
N ALA A 132 -24.40 10.39 -31.42
CA ALA A 132 -25.16 11.50 -30.84
C ALA A 132 -25.75 12.35 -31.95
N LEU A 133 -26.89 13.00 -31.67
CA LEU A 133 -27.50 13.93 -32.59
C LEU A 133 -26.97 15.33 -32.31
N SER A 134 -26.25 15.91 -33.26
CA SER A 134 -25.71 17.26 -33.17
C SER A 134 -26.63 18.28 -33.87
N THR A 135 -26.25 19.54 -33.81
CA THR A 135 -26.96 20.64 -34.43
C THR A 135 -27.16 20.38 -35.94
N GLY A 136 -28.34 20.58 -36.45
CA GLY A 136 -28.71 20.34 -37.85
C GLY A 136 -29.07 18.90 -38.16
N ASN A 137 -29.41 18.09 -37.15
CA ASN A 137 -29.88 16.70 -37.30
C ASN A 137 -28.80 15.76 -37.86
N LEU A 138 -27.53 16.06 -37.62
CA LEU A 138 -26.38 15.28 -38.05
C LEU A 138 -26.01 14.28 -36.97
N LEU A 139 -25.81 13.02 -37.33
CA LEU A 139 -25.26 12.02 -36.42
C LEU A 139 -23.74 12.20 -36.30
N THR A 140 -23.29 12.34 -35.06
CA THR A 140 -21.87 12.57 -34.75
C THR A 140 -21.36 11.59 -33.73
N ARG A 141 -20.05 11.41 -33.70
CA ARG A 141 -19.29 10.76 -32.59
C ARG A 141 -18.29 11.73 -32.06
N THR A 142 -18.09 11.67 -30.76
CA THR A 142 -17.09 12.46 -30.07
C THR A 142 -15.75 11.74 -30.14
N VAL A 143 -14.72 12.45 -30.56
CA VAL A 143 -13.32 11.97 -30.63
C VAL A 143 -12.47 12.87 -29.77
N THR A 144 -11.68 12.30 -28.89
CA THR A 144 -10.68 13.02 -28.08
C THR A 144 -9.29 12.80 -28.67
N ILE A 145 -8.60 13.90 -28.91
CA ILE A 145 -7.27 13.94 -29.52
C ILE A 145 -6.32 14.54 -28.49
N ALA A 146 -5.22 13.86 -28.18
CA ALA A 146 -4.14 14.40 -27.35
C ALA A 146 -3.10 15.08 -28.24
N VAL A 147 -2.78 16.32 -27.91
CA VAL A 147 -1.75 17.14 -28.57
C VAL A 147 -0.65 17.43 -27.57
N ARG A 148 0.61 17.16 -27.95
CA ARG A 148 1.75 17.48 -27.08
C ARG A 148 1.86 18.99 -26.90
N ASN A 149 1.95 19.44 -25.65
CA ASN A 149 2.13 20.86 -25.33
C ASN A 149 3.60 21.15 -25.03
N ALA A 150 4.25 21.88 -25.91
CA ALA A 150 5.61 22.37 -25.69
C ALA A 150 5.65 23.64 -24.80
N GLY A 151 4.52 24.04 -24.20
CA GLY A 151 4.39 25.22 -23.34
C GLY A 151 3.57 26.37 -23.94
N GLY A 152 3.04 26.21 -25.16
CA GLY A 152 2.29 27.28 -25.88
C GLY A 152 0.76 27.06 -25.87
N LEU A 153 0.27 25.85 -25.61
CA LEU A 153 -1.16 25.57 -25.66
C LEU A 153 -1.83 25.87 -24.30
N THR A 154 -2.99 26.53 -24.39
CA THR A 154 -3.82 26.90 -23.25
C THR A 154 -5.28 26.47 -23.45
N THR A 155 -6.04 26.40 -22.38
CA THR A 155 -7.48 26.08 -22.44
C THR A 155 -8.34 27.18 -23.08
N ALA A 156 -7.78 28.36 -23.31
CA ALA A 156 -8.49 29.45 -24.01
C ALA A 156 -8.42 29.33 -25.54
N GLN A 157 -7.48 28.52 -26.05
CA GLN A 157 -7.31 28.32 -27.49
C GLN A 157 -8.33 27.30 -27.99
N ALA A 158 -8.90 27.60 -29.17
CA ALA A 158 -9.78 26.68 -29.88
C ALA A 158 -9.04 26.12 -31.10
N ALA A 159 -9.44 24.93 -31.51
CA ALA A 159 -8.87 24.25 -32.66
C ALA A 159 -9.91 23.37 -33.37
N THR A 160 -9.66 23.10 -34.64
CA THR A 160 -10.30 22.04 -35.42
C THR A 160 -9.33 20.90 -35.62
N ALA A 161 -9.82 19.73 -36.03
CA ALA A 161 -8.93 18.62 -36.39
C ALA A 161 -9.41 17.87 -37.63
N SER A 162 -8.47 17.23 -38.31
CA SER A 162 -8.73 16.35 -39.41
C SER A 162 -8.07 14.97 -39.17
N ILE A 163 -8.80 13.89 -39.43
CA ILE A 163 -8.36 12.51 -39.29
C ILE A 163 -8.62 11.80 -40.61
N ASN A 164 -7.57 11.27 -41.26
CA ASN A 164 -7.66 10.66 -42.60
C ASN A 164 -8.36 11.58 -43.65
N GLY A 165 -8.20 12.89 -43.55
CA GLY A 165 -8.84 13.84 -44.48
C GLY A 165 -10.29 14.20 -44.12
N VAL A 166 -10.85 13.62 -43.07
CA VAL A 166 -12.19 13.97 -42.56
C VAL A 166 -12.04 15.06 -41.50
N SER A 167 -12.67 16.20 -41.70
CA SER A 167 -12.61 17.34 -40.78
C SER A 167 -13.65 17.21 -39.65
N SER A 168 -13.32 17.76 -38.48
CA SER A 168 -14.24 17.91 -37.37
C SER A 168 -15.41 18.84 -37.71
N ILE A 169 -16.51 18.66 -37.01
CA ILE A 169 -17.68 19.54 -37.07
C ILE A 169 -17.48 20.63 -36.03
N GLY A 170 -17.05 21.81 -36.51
CA GLY A 170 -16.73 22.95 -35.65
C GLY A 170 -15.41 22.80 -34.91
N SER A 171 -15.12 23.79 -34.07
CA SER A 171 -13.93 23.85 -33.19
C SER A 171 -14.29 23.63 -31.74
N ALA A 172 -13.31 23.23 -30.95
CA ALA A 172 -13.42 23.09 -29.50
C ALA A 172 -12.18 23.66 -28.82
N THR A 173 -12.29 23.99 -27.55
CA THR A 173 -11.16 24.44 -26.74
C THR A 173 -10.41 23.25 -26.15
N PHE A 174 -9.12 23.44 -25.89
CA PHE A 174 -8.32 22.43 -25.23
C PHE A 174 -8.66 22.28 -23.76
N GLY A 175 -8.54 21.05 -23.24
CA GLY A 175 -8.54 20.72 -21.82
C GLY A 175 -7.20 20.18 -21.37
N TYR A 176 -6.93 20.19 -20.08
CA TYR A 176 -5.75 19.53 -19.51
C TYR A 176 -5.88 18.00 -19.59
N GLN A 177 -4.76 17.29 -19.68
CA GLN A 177 -4.74 15.83 -19.63
C GLN A 177 -5.29 15.33 -18.27
N ALA A 178 -4.90 15.98 -17.18
CA ALA A 178 -5.45 15.79 -15.87
C ALA A 178 -5.49 17.11 -15.10
N GLU A 179 -6.53 17.30 -14.34
CA GLU A 179 -6.63 18.36 -13.33
C GLU A 179 -7.16 17.72 -12.06
N ARG A 180 -6.48 17.94 -10.95
CA ARG A 180 -6.87 17.44 -9.62
C ARG A 180 -6.85 18.58 -8.63
N THR A 181 -7.96 18.75 -7.95
CA THR A 181 -8.07 19.62 -6.78
C THR A 181 -7.78 18.78 -5.54
N LEU A 182 -6.70 19.11 -4.86
CA LEU A 182 -6.27 18.41 -3.65
C LEU A 182 -6.96 19.03 -2.44
N THR A 183 -7.41 18.16 -1.54
CA THR A 183 -8.10 18.57 -0.32
C THR A 183 -7.34 18.09 0.92
N ALA A 184 -7.47 18.83 2.02
CA ALA A 184 -6.97 18.41 3.32
C ALA A 184 -7.75 17.17 3.81
N GLN A 185 -7.04 16.11 4.18
CA GLN A 185 -7.65 14.86 4.66
C GLN A 185 -8.04 14.92 6.14
N ALA A 186 -7.49 15.90 6.88
CA ALA A 186 -7.80 16.17 8.29
C ALA A 186 -7.87 17.67 8.52
N ALA A 187 -8.51 18.06 9.62
CA ALA A 187 -8.41 19.42 10.12
C ALA A 187 -7.07 19.64 10.84
N GLY A 188 -6.54 20.84 10.74
CA GLY A 188 -5.27 21.20 11.39
C GLY A 188 -4.67 22.49 10.85
N THR A 189 -3.47 22.79 11.30
CA THR A 189 -2.67 23.94 10.87
C THR A 189 -1.62 23.48 9.85
N VAL A 190 -1.42 24.24 8.80
CA VAL A 190 -0.36 24.02 7.79
C VAL A 190 1.00 24.29 8.42
N THR A 191 1.79 23.25 8.66
CA THR A 191 3.13 23.37 9.27
C THR A 191 4.21 23.59 8.24
N SER A 192 4.09 22.94 7.08
CA SER A 192 5.08 23.03 5.99
C SER A 192 4.39 22.97 4.63
N ILE A 193 4.95 23.69 3.67
CA ILE A 193 4.62 23.59 2.25
C ILE A 193 5.94 23.31 1.52
N HIS A 194 6.00 22.18 0.81
CA HIS A 194 7.22 21.69 0.16
C HIS A 194 7.32 22.06 -1.30
N VAL A 195 6.30 22.73 -1.84
CA VAL A 195 6.20 23.06 -3.26
C VAL A 195 5.83 24.52 -3.47
N GLN A 196 6.06 25.00 -4.68
CA GLN A 196 5.67 26.33 -5.13
C GLN A 196 4.77 26.24 -6.35
N GLU A 197 3.97 27.28 -6.60
CA GLU A 197 3.21 27.39 -7.84
C GLU A 197 4.16 27.37 -9.05
N GLY A 198 3.80 26.61 -10.08
CA GLY A 198 4.64 26.38 -11.25
C GLY A 198 5.65 25.24 -11.12
N GLN A 199 5.80 24.63 -9.93
CA GLN A 199 6.70 23.49 -9.72
C GLN A 199 6.08 22.20 -10.25
N THR A 200 6.89 21.37 -10.93
CA THR A 200 6.50 20.01 -11.33
C THR A 200 6.62 19.05 -10.16
N VAL A 201 5.63 18.19 -10.01
CA VAL A 201 5.54 17.16 -8.97
C VAL A 201 5.19 15.83 -9.60
N ALA A 202 5.63 14.74 -8.96
CA ALA A 202 5.23 13.38 -9.29
C ALA A 202 4.08 12.91 -8.39
N GLU A 203 3.34 11.91 -8.85
CA GLU A 203 2.32 11.24 -8.04
C GLU A 203 2.93 10.76 -6.71
N ASN A 204 2.21 10.95 -5.60
CA ASN A 204 2.58 10.69 -4.22
C ASN A 204 3.62 11.65 -3.59
N ASP A 205 4.13 12.66 -4.29
CA ASP A 205 4.96 13.70 -3.66
C ASP A 205 4.17 14.41 -2.56
N ILE A 206 4.83 14.66 -1.42
CA ILE A 206 4.26 15.44 -0.31
C ILE A 206 4.32 16.92 -0.67
N LEU A 207 3.17 17.57 -0.67
CA LEU A 207 3.04 18.98 -0.99
C LEU A 207 2.87 19.85 0.27
N ILE A 208 2.06 19.40 1.20
CA ILE A 208 1.69 20.13 2.40
C ILE A 208 1.68 19.17 3.58
N GLU A 209 2.17 19.65 4.74
CA GLU A 209 2.08 18.95 6.02
C GLU A 209 1.11 19.69 6.95
N LEU A 210 0.27 18.93 7.62
CA LEU A 210 -0.70 19.40 8.59
C LEU A 210 -0.37 18.89 9.99
N SER A 211 -0.66 19.68 11.00
CA SER A 211 -0.60 19.28 12.39
C SER A 211 -1.83 19.80 13.12
N GLY A 212 -2.34 19.04 14.08
CA GLY A 212 -3.48 19.40 14.91
C GLY A 212 -3.62 18.43 16.07
N ASP A 213 -4.27 18.87 17.14
CA ASP A 213 -4.42 18.07 18.36
C ASP A 213 -5.22 16.79 18.08
N ASP A 214 -6.36 16.91 17.37
CA ASP A 214 -7.20 15.77 17.00
C ASP A 214 -6.47 14.76 16.11
N LEU A 215 -5.62 15.26 15.20
CA LEU A 215 -4.80 14.41 14.33
C LEU A 215 -3.72 13.69 15.13
N THR A 216 -3.06 14.40 16.04
CA THR A 216 -2.03 13.84 16.93
C THR A 216 -2.65 12.77 17.84
N GLU A 217 -3.81 13.02 18.43
CA GLU A 217 -4.52 12.05 19.27
C GLU A 217 -4.95 10.81 18.44
N SER A 218 -5.41 11.01 17.21
CA SER A 218 -5.77 9.91 16.30
C SER A 218 -4.57 9.04 15.94
N ILE A 219 -3.41 9.63 15.67
CA ILE A 219 -2.15 8.92 15.39
C ILE A 219 -1.71 8.15 16.63
N GLN A 220 -1.75 8.77 17.82
CA GLN A 220 -1.41 8.14 19.08
C GLN A 220 -2.28 6.91 19.34
N SER A 221 -3.59 7.04 19.22
CA SER A 221 -4.56 5.93 19.41
C SER A 221 -4.33 4.78 18.42
N ALA A 222 -4.06 5.10 17.15
CA ALA A 222 -3.75 4.09 16.14
C ALA A 222 -2.41 3.38 16.43
N SER A 223 -1.39 4.12 16.92
CA SER A 223 -0.10 3.58 17.33
C SER A 223 -0.24 2.61 18.52
N GLU A 224 -1.06 2.96 19.53
CA GLU A 224 -1.33 2.10 20.67
C GLU A 224 -2.06 0.82 20.27
N THR A 225 -2.99 0.91 19.32
CA THR A 225 -3.70 -0.24 18.75
C THR A 225 -2.73 -1.18 18.01
N LEU A 226 -1.85 -0.62 17.18
CA LEU A 226 -0.80 -1.37 16.47
C LEU A 226 0.12 -2.06 17.48
N ARG A 227 0.60 -1.34 18.48
CA ARG A 227 1.47 -1.88 19.53
C ARG A 227 0.82 -3.04 20.29
N SER A 228 -0.48 -2.94 20.58
CA SER A 228 -1.23 -4.01 21.23
C SER A 228 -1.32 -5.26 20.35
N ALA A 229 -1.54 -5.08 19.04
CA ALA A 229 -1.58 -6.19 18.08
C ALA A 229 -0.20 -6.86 17.91
N GLU A 230 0.88 -6.09 17.87
CA GLU A 230 2.27 -6.60 17.83
C GLU A 230 2.59 -7.47 19.06
N ILE A 231 2.25 -6.98 20.26
CA ILE A 231 2.46 -7.73 21.51
C ILE A 231 1.64 -9.02 21.50
N SER A 232 0.40 -9.00 21.03
CA SER A 232 -0.44 -10.18 20.91
C SER A 232 0.16 -11.21 19.96
N LEU A 233 0.66 -10.78 18.81
CA LEU A 233 1.34 -11.64 17.83
C LEU A 233 2.61 -12.26 18.43
N GLN A 234 3.44 -11.47 19.11
CA GLN A 234 4.66 -11.96 19.77
C GLN A 234 4.34 -13.02 20.82
N ASN A 235 3.35 -12.82 21.67
CA ASN A 235 2.95 -13.78 22.70
C ASN A 235 2.48 -15.12 22.07
N LEU A 236 1.79 -15.07 20.94
CA LEU A 236 1.37 -16.25 20.22
C LEU A 236 2.54 -16.93 19.51
N GLN A 237 3.50 -16.19 19.01
CA GLN A 237 4.74 -16.72 18.45
C GLN A 237 5.55 -17.48 19.51
N ASP A 238 5.70 -16.89 20.69
CA ASP A 238 6.35 -17.55 21.84
C ASP A 238 5.59 -18.80 22.28
N THR A 239 4.26 -18.75 22.22
CA THR A 239 3.41 -19.91 22.50
C THR A 239 3.61 -21.02 21.47
N MET A 240 3.73 -20.67 20.17
CA MET A 240 3.99 -21.63 19.10
C MET A 240 5.34 -22.34 19.27
N ALA A 241 6.35 -21.64 19.75
CA ALA A 241 7.67 -22.24 20.02
C ALA A 241 7.56 -23.39 21.06
N ASN A 242 6.64 -23.30 22.01
CA ASN A 242 6.44 -24.33 23.03
C ASN A 242 5.80 -25.64 22.49
N TYR A 243 5.32 -25.66 21.26
CA TYR A 243 4.82 -26.88 20.61
C TYR A 243 5.92 -27.74 20.00
N THR A 244 7.16 -27.23 19.97
CA THR A 244 8.37 -27.99 19.65
C THR A 244 9.21 -28.09 20.91
N VAL A 245 9.25 -29.26 21.50
CA VAL A 245 10.04 -29.51 22.72
C VAL A 245 11.44 -29.92 22.29
N THR A 246 12.46 -29.18 22.75
CA THR A 246 13.86 -29.45 22.46
C THR A 246 14.62 -29.83 23.72
N SER A 247 15.75 -30.51 23.58
CA SER A 247 16.64 -30.84 24.71
C SER A 247 17.30 -29.57 25.24
N PRO A 248 17.20 -29.27 26.54
CA PRO A 248 17.88 -28.13 27.15
C PRO A 248 19.37 -28.37 27.40
N ILE A 249 19.88 -29.60 27.27
CA ILE A 249 21.26 -30.00 27.46
C ILE A 249 21.66 -31.08 26.46
N SER A 250 22.97 -31.23 26.22
CA SER A 250 23.50 -32.43 25.59
C SER A 250 23.54 -33.56 26.62
N GLY A 251 23.10 -34.77 26.26
CA GLY A 251 23.03 -35.87 27.19
C GLY A 251 22.39 -37.10 26.63
N THR A 252 22.20 -38.10 27.52
CA THR A 252 21.57 -39.40 27.19
C THR A 252 20.15 -39.46 27.75
N ILE A 253 19.22 -39.93 26.96
CA ILE A 253 17.84 -40.18 27.36
C ILE A 253 17.81 -41.36 28.31
N ILE A 254 17.35 -41.15 29.54
CA ILE A 254 17.26 -42.18 30.55
C ILE A 254 15.84 -42.76 30.68
N GLU A 255 14.85 -41.88 30.46
CA GLU A 255 13.43 -42.28 30.59
C GLU A 255 12.59 -41.54 29.55
N LYS A 256 11.64 -42.24 28.94
CA LYS A 256 10.67 -41.71 27.96
C LYS A 256 9.27 -41.94 28.44
N ASP A 257 8.69 -40.91 29.10
CA ASP A 257 7.36 -41.00 29.72
C ASP A 257 6.23 -40.81 28.71
N ALA A 258 6.38 -39.87 27.79
CA ALA A 258 5.34 -39.55 26.81
C ALA A 258 5.53 -40.31 25.49
N LYS A 259 4.41 -40.79 24.94
CA LYS A 259 4.36 -41.50 23.64
C LYS A 259 3.55 -40.71 22.62
N VAL A 260 3.80 -41.02 21.36
CA VAL A 260 2.99 -40.46 20.24
C VAL A 260 1.51 -40.79 20.45
N GLY A 261 0.68 -39.77 20.41
CA GLY A 261 -0.76 -39.86 20.65
C GLY A 261 -1.21 -39.47 22.06
N ASP A 262 -0.29 -39.34 23.01
CA ASP A 262 -0.63 -38.96 24.41
C ASP A 262 -1.03 -37.47 24.49
N ALA A 263 -1.93 -37.17 25.40
CA ALA A 263 -2.32 -35.81 25.75
C ALA A 263 -1.45 -35.30 26.90
N VAL A 264 -0.68 -34.27 26.66
CA VAL A 264 0.24 -33.67 27.63
C VAL A 264 -0.12 -32.20 27.91
N LYS A 265 0.23 -31.73 29.12
CA LYS A 265 -0.02 -30.37 29.60
C LYS A 265 1.30 -29.72 30.01
N SER A 266 1.26 -28.41 30.15
CA SER A 266 2.39 -27.65 30.72
C SER A 266 2.68 -28.13 32.14
N GLY A 267 3.93 -28.50 32.42
CA GLY A 267 4.41 -29.04 33.67
C GLY A 267 4.51 -30.56 33.73
N ASP A 268 4.00 -31.30 32.73
CA ASP A 268 4.19 -32.74 32.64
C ASP A 268 5.64 -33.08 32.31
N THR A 269 6.20 -34.12 32.92
CA THR A 269 7.48 -34.69 32.54
C THR A 269 7.29 -35.53 31.28
N LEU A 270 8.06 -35.25 30.22
CA LEU A 270 7.94 -35.96 28.94
C LEU A 270 9.06 -36.99 28.74
N CYS A 271 10.26 -36.64 29.19
CA CYS A 271 11.44 -37.51 29.22
C CYS A 271 12.44 -37.01 30.24
N VAL A 272 13.42 -37.83 30.59
CA VAL A 272 14.52 -37.50 31.49
C VAL A 272 15.84 -37.64 30.75
N ILE A 273 16.68 -36.60 30.81
CA ILE A 273 17.98 -36.54 30.13
C ILE A 273 19.05 -36.31 31.18
N TYR A 274 20.11 -37.12 31.16
CA TYR A 274 21.29 -36.97 32.03
C TYR A 274 22.50 -36.64 31.19
N ASP A 275 23.30 -35.69 31.67
CA ASP A 275 24.69 -35.53 31.23
C ASP A 275 25.56 -36.56 31.95
N LEU A 276 26.01 -37.57 31.23
CA LEU A 276 26.84 -38.64 31.73
C LEU A 276 28.34 -38.38 31.45
N SER A 277 28.70 -37.17 31.00
CA SER A 277 30.12 -36.83 30.71
C SER A 277 30.99 -36.84 31.95
N TYR A 278 30.43 -36.59 33.11
CA TYR A 278 31.10 -36.74 34.42
C TYR A 278 30.13 -37.20 35.49
N LEU A 279 30.68 -37.87 36.49
CA LEU A 279 29.93 -38.37 37.66
C LEU A 279 30.56 -37.76 38.92
N GLU A 280 29.70 -37.24 39.81
CA GLU A 280 30.12 -36.79 41.14
C GLU A 280 29.84 -37.84 42.18
N MET A 281 30.79 -38.13 43.03
CA MET A 281 30.66 -39.02 44.18
C MET A 281 30.87 -38.21 45.47
N VAL A 282 29.84 -38.06 46.24
CA VAL A 282 29.93 -37.47 47.59
C VAL A 282 30.23 -38.53 48.60
N ILE A 283 31.45 -38.48 49.18
CA ILE A 283 31.87 -39.39 50.24
C ILE A 283 31.89 -38.63 51.57
N ASN A 284 31.08 -39.07 52.52
CA ASN A 284 31.19 -38.59 53.89
C ASN A 284 32.31 -39.32 54.60
N VAL A 285 33.36 -38.59 54.94
CA VAL A 285 34.51 -39.12 55.68
C VAL A 285 34.38 -38.71 57.14
N ASP A 286 34.40 -39.68 58.04
CA ASP A 286 34.35 -39.46 59.47
C ASP A 286 35.71 -38.94 59.97
N GLU A 287 35.75 -38.00 60.90
CA GLU A 287 36.96 -37.36 61.44
C GLU A 287 38.06 -38.34 61.94
N LEU A 288 37.66 -39.59 62.18
CA LEU A 288 38.57 -40.65 62.69
C LEU A 288 39.39 -41.36 61.61
N GLN A 289 39.29 -41.02 60.35
CA GLN A 289 40.00 -41.67 59.23
C GLN A 289 40.94 -40.74 58.41
N ILE A 290 41.22 -39.57 58.95
CA ILE A 290 42.24 -38.65 58.35
C ILE A 290 43.56 -38.79 59.15
#